data_0a4751e972a32c6c58a15aae73a39701
#
_entry.id   0a4751e972a32c6c58a15aae73a39701
#
_cell.length_a   1.000
_cell.length_b   1.000
_cell.length_c   1.000
_cell.angle_alpha   90.00
_cell.angle_beta   90.00
_cell.angle_gamma   90.00
#
_symmetry.space_group_name_H-M   'P 1'
#
loop_
_entity.id
_entity.type
_entity.pdbx_description
1 polymer ?
#
loop_
_entity_poly.entity_id
_entity_poly.type
_entity_poly.pdbx_seq_one_letter_code
_entity_poly.pdbx_strand_id
1 'polypeptide(L)'
;MTANEFYASLSGKRITFVGVGRSNLPLIEQFKAHGAAVSVRDKRSEAALGEDGEALKKLGAKLICGEDYLESIDEDMLFRAPGVPYLLPELQKARANGVAVTSEMEVFFDLCPCKIYAVTGSDGKTTTTSVIAEMLKAAGKTVHLGGNIGRPLLPEIRDVKPEDVAVVELSSFQLISMRRSPNVAVITNLSPNHLDVHKNMDEYVNAKKNVLLHQNAFGRTVLNADNALTAACAADTRGMTYMFSRREKTNGAWCSADGKIYFGDEYIMEESDIRIPGKHNVENYLAAISAVWGDVSKEVIRTVAKEFNGVEHRMEFVRELDGVRWYNDSIATSPSRAMIGTLSLYDFKIVMIAGGADKKVPFDELGKVICDKVKTLVLLAPEKPLEGFKTPAAGKIEAAVRGAENYKDGAPVILHANNMKDAVRLARESAEPGDVVSLCPAATGFDMYKSFAVRGDIYREEVKALK
;
A
#
# COMPACT_ATOMS: atom_id res chain seq x y z
N MET A 1 -26.15 -13.44 -7.92
CA MET A 1 -25.99 -14.14 -6.63
C MET A 1 -25.74 -13.09 -5.56
N THR A 2 -26.49 -13.09 -4.48
CA THR A 2 -26.24 -12.25 -3.31
C THR A 2 -25.18 -12.86 -2.40
N ALA A 3 -24.62 -12.09 -1.47
CA ALA A 3 -23.68 -12.61 -0.48
C ALA A 3 -24.26 -13.76 0.34
N ASN A 4 -25.53 -13.66 0.77
CA ASN A 4 -26.20 -14.73 1.53
C ASN A 4 -26.38 -16.01 0.72
N GLU A 5 -26.75 -15.92 -0.55
CA GLU A 5 -26.85 -17.08 -1.46
C GLU A 5 -25.47 -17.72 -1.68
N PHE A 6 -24.41 -16.90 -1.82
CA PHE A 6 -23.04 -17.40 -1.95
C PHE A 6 -22.65 -18.22 -0.71
N TYR A 7 -22.76 -17.64 0.49
CA TYR A 7 -22.41 -18.35 1.73
C TYR A 7 -23.28 -19.59 1.97
N ALA A 8 -24.56 -19.55 1.64
CA ALA A 8 -25.43 -20.72 1.71
C ALA A 8 -24.97 -21.83 0.74
N SER A 9 -24.44 -21.47 -0.43
CA SER A 9 -23.96 -22.42 -1.43
C SER A 9 -22.67 -23.17 -1.05
N LEU A 10 -21.99 -22.74 0.01
CA LEU A 10 -20.73 -23.36 0.48
C LEU A 10 -20.95 -24.68 1.20
N SER A 11 -22.15 -24.93 1.70
CA SER A 11 -22.47 -26.15 2.45
C SER A 11 -22.22 -27.43 1.62
N GLY A 12 -21.39 -28.32 2.16
CA GLY A 12 -21.00 -29.57 1.51
C GLY A 12 -19.95 -29.41 0.39
N LYS A 13 -19.54 -28.20 0.03
CA LYS A 13 -18.49 -27.95 -0.97
C LYS A 13 -17.10 -28.28 -0.44
N ARG A 14 -16.26 -28.86 -1.27
CA ARG A 14 -14.81 -29.04 -1.02
C ARG A 14 -14.10 -27.82 -1.54
N ILE A 15 -13.48 -27.07 -0.64
CA ILE A 15 -12.83 -25.78 -0.97
C ILE A 15 -11.40 -25.81 -0.47
N THR A 16 -10.46 -25.47 -1.36
CA THR A 16 -9.06 -25.35 -0.99
C THR A 16 -8.59 -23.89 -1.04
N PHE A 17 -7.81 -23.50 -0.05
CA PHE A 17 -7.12 -22.21 -0.01
C PHE A 17 -5.64 -22.42 -0.30
N VAL A 18 -5.11 -21.77 -1.30
CA VAL A 18 -3.69 -21.86 -1.69
C VAL A 18 -2.95 -20.61 -1.21
N GLY A 19 -2.03 -20.82 -0.27
CA GLY A 19 -1.30 -19.80 0.47
C GLY A 19 -2.03 -19.34 1.74
N VAL A 20 -1.38 -19.55 2.88
CA VAL A 20 -1.82 -19.02 4.19
C VAL A 20 -1.34 -17.58 4.32
N GLY A 21 -2.26 -16.65 4.27
CA GLY A 21 -1.97 -15.22 4.37
C GLY A 21 -3.20 -14.41 4.76
N ARG A 22 -2.98 -13.11 4.93
CA ARG A 22 -3.98 -12.15 5.43
C ARG A 22 -5.34 -12.24 4.71
N SER A 23 -5.35 -12.47 3.40
CA SER A 23 -6.60 -12.52 2.61
C SER A 23 -7.41 -13.79 2.86
N ASN A 24 -6.75 -14.92 3.08
CA ASN A 24 -7.41 -16.23 3.15
C ASN A 24 -7.83 -16.64 4.58
N LEU A 25 -7.04 -16.29 5.59
CA LEU A 25 -7.30 -16.74 6.98
C LEU A 25 -8.73 -16.44 7.48
N PRO A 26 -9.27 -15.22 7.37
CA PRO A 26 -10.63 -14.94 7.83
C PRO A 26 -11.71 -15.69 7.06
N LEU A 27 -11.47 -15.98 5.76
CA LEU A 27 -12.41 -16.72 4.93
C LEU A 27 -12.46 -18.20 5.29
N ILE A 28 -11.34 -18.80 5.67
CA ILE A 28 -11.27 -20.22 6.08
C ILE A 28 -12.21 -20.47 7.24
N GLU A 29 -12.16 -19.61 8.26
CA GLU A 29 -13.06 -19.71 9.41
C GLU A 29 -14.53 -19.59 9.01
N GLN A 30 -14.87 -18.57 8.21
CA GLN A 30 -16.24 -18.35 7.76
C GLN A 30 -16.77 -19.51 6.89
N PHE A 31 -15.95 -20.03 5.97
CA PHE A 31 -16.37 -21.10 5.08
C PHE A 31 -16.60 -22.40 5.84
N LYS A 32 -15.77 -22.69 6.85
CA LYS A 32 -15.99 -23.79 7.77
C LYS A 32 -17.31 -23.63 8.55
N ALA A 33 -17.57 -22.44 9.06
CA ALA A 33 -18.82 -22.13 9.78
C ALA A 33 -20.07 -22.31 8.91
N HIS A 34 -19.94 -22.17 7.56
CA HIS A 34 -21.02 -22.41 6.60
C HIS A 34 -21.03 -23.82 6.01
N GLY A 35 -20.32 -24.76 6.64
CA GLY A 35 -20.40 -26.20 6.30
C GLY A 35 -19.55 -26.65 5.11
N ALA A 36 -18.56 -25.84 4.68
CA ALA A 36 -17.59 -26.26 3.67
C ALA A 36 -16.57 -27.26 4.26
N ALA A 37 -16.15 -28.22 3.45
CA ALA A 37 -15.01 -29.08 3.71
C ALA A 37 -13.76 -28.32 3.23
N VAL A 38 -12.99 -27.73 4.16
CA VAL A 38 -11.88 -26.85 3.81
C VAL A 38 -10.54 -27.57 3.92
N SER A 39 -9.73 -27.46 2.86
CA SER A 39 -8.29 -27.74 2.84
C SER A 39 -7.47 -26.46 2.66
N VAL A 40 -6.25 -26.48 3.15
CA VAL A 40 -5.30 -25.36 3.04
C VAL A 40 -3.98 -25.90 2.51
N ARG A 41 -3.46 -25.29 1.45
CA ARG A 41 -2.26 -25.69 0.74
C ARG A 41 -1.21 -24.57 0.85
N ASP A 42 0.00 -24.88 1.34
CA ASP A 42 1.07 -23.90 1.48
C ASP A 42 2.44 -24.54 1.19
N LYS A 43 3.31 -23.80 0.48
CA LYS A 43 4.66 -24.25 0.16
C LYS A 43 5.53 -24.44 1.42
N ARG A 44 5.26 -23.70 2.48
CA ARG A 44 5.95 -23.85 3.77
C ARG A 44 5.59 -25.17 4.39
N SER A 45 6.50 -25.73 5.19
CA SER A 45 6.15 -26.88 6.04
C SER A 45 5.12 -26.50 7.09
N GLU A 46 4.40 -27.46 7.60
CA GLU A 46 3.39 -27.24 8.66
C GLU A 46 3.99 -26.57 9.90
N ALA A 47 5.19 -26.97 10.30
CA ALA A 47 5.92 -26.36 11.41
C ALA A 47 6.26 -24.87 11.12
N ALA A 48 6.55 -24.52 9.87
CA ALA A 48 6.86 -23.14 9.46
C ALA A 48 5.63 -22.23 9.37
N LEU A 49 4.40 -22.77 9.45
CA LEU A 49 3.18 -21.98 9.57
C LEU A 49 2.98 -21.43 11.00
N GLY A 50 3.63 -22.02 12.00
CA GLY A 50 3.56 -21.56 13.39
C GLY A 50 2.14 -21.45 13.94
N GLU A 51 1.82 -20.30 14.54
CA GLU A 51 0.50 -20.04 15.15
C GLU A 51 -0.65 -20.16 14.14
N ASP A 52 -0.44 -19.73 12.90
CA ASP A 52 -1.46 -19.86 11.83
C ASP A 52 -1.78 -21.32 11.56
N GLY A 53 -0.78 -22.19 11.50
CA GLY A 53 -0.96 -23.64 11.30
C GLY A 53 -1.77 -24.28 12.44
N GLU A 54 -1.45 -23.92 13.69
CA GLU A 54 -2.19 -24.42 14.85
C GLU A 54 -3.64 -23.92 14.89
N ALA A 55 -3.88 -22.66 14.51
CA ALA A 55 -5.22 -22.10 14.41
C ALA A 55 -6.05 -22.84 13.34
N LEU A 56 -5.45 -23.11 12.17
CA LEU A 56 -6.13 -23.84 11.09
C LEU A 56 -6.47 -25.28 11.48
N LYS A 57 -5.60 -25.99 12.22
CA LYS A 57 -5.89 -27.31 12.76
C LYS A 57 -7.05 -27.29 13.74
N LYS A 58 -7.06 -26.33 14.67
CA LYS A 58 -8.17 -26.17 15.62
C LYS A 58 -9.50 -25.92 14.93
N LEU A 59 -9.51 -25.23 13.79
CA LEU A 59 -10.69 -25.07 12.94
C LEU A 59 -11.05 -26.37 12.18
N GLY A 60 -10.23 -27.42 12.24
CA GLY A 60 -10.44 -28.67 11.52
C GLY A 60 -10.23 -28.54 10.00
N ALA A 61 -9.38 -27.63 9.56
CA ALA A 61 -8.95 -27.56 8.16
C ALA A 61 -7.87 -28.63 7.88
N LYS A 62 -7.94 -29.29 6.70
CA LYS A 62 -6.90 -30.23 6.27
C LYS A 62 -5.71 -29.44 5.73
N LEU A 63 -4.53 -29.60 6.33
CA LEU A 63 -3.30 -28.98 5.85
C LEU A 63 -2.58 -29.87 4.83
N ILE A 64 -2.13 -29.28 3.72
CA ILE A 64 -1.35 -29.91 2.65
C ILE A 64 -0.14 -28.97 2.43
N CYS A 65 1.01 -29.31 3.01
CA CYS A 65 2.16 -28.42 3.15
C CYS A 65 3.42 -29.06 2.52
N GLY A 66 4.37 -28.18 2.13
CA GLY A 66 5.65 -28.61 1.57
C GLY A 66 5.72 -28.47 0.05
N GLU A 67 6.68 -29.13 -0.59
CA GLU A 67 6.96 -28.92 -2.02
C GLU A 67 5.82 -29.38 -2.91
N ASP A 68 5.13 -30.46 -2.55
CA ASP A 68 4.04 -31.06 -3.34
C ASP A 68 2.65 -30.49 -3.01
N TYR A 69 2.59 -29.32 -2.38
CA TYR A 69 1.35 -28.71 -1.89
C TYR A 69 0.29 -28.44 -2.98
N LEU A 70 0.68 -28.38 -4.25
CA LEU A 70 -0.22 -28.18 -5.39
C LEU A 70 -0.56 -29.46 -6.16
N GLU A 71 -0.11 -30.63 -5.70
CA GLU A 71 -0.46 -31.89 -6.32
C GLU A 71 -1.93 -32.23 -6.09
N SER A 72 -2.52 -32.88 -7.08
CA SER A 72 -3.87 -33.49 -7.01
C SER A 72 -4.95 -32.53 -6.49
N ILE A 73 -5.09 -31.36 -7.11
CA ILE A 73 -6.17 -30.40 -6.83
C ILE A 73 -7.44 -30.93 -7.54
N ASP A 74 -8.42 -31.38 -6.75
CA ASP A 74 -9.70 -31.95 -7.22
C ASP A 74 -10.92 -31.40 -6.46
N GLU A 75 -10.73 -30.34 -5.67
CA GLU A 75 -11.79 -29.66 -4.94
C GLU A 75 -12.75 -28.94 -5.88
N ASP A 76 -13.94 -28.59 -5.40
CA ASP A 76 -14.94 -27.86 -6.20
C ASP A 76 -14.51 -26.42 -6.48
N MET A 77 -13.75 -25.81 -5.54
CA MET A 77 -13.31 -24.42 -5.63
C MET A 77 -11.93 -24.24 -5.00
N LEU A 78 -11.13 -23.35 -5.59
CA LEU A 78 -9.80 -22.98 -5.10
C LEU A 78 -9.70 -21.46 -4.95
N PHE A 79 -9.37 -21.01 -3.74
CA PHE A 79 -9.04 -19.62 -3.43
C PHE A 79 -7.54 -19.41 -3.44
N ARG A 80 -7.05 -18.64 -4.39
CA ARG A 80 -5.63 -18.30 -4.56
C ARG A 80 -5.26 -17.04 -3.79
N ALA A 81 -4.25 -17.11 -2.92
CA ALA A 81 -3.64 -15.90 -2.35
C ALA A 81 -2.89 -15.10 -3.45
N PRO A 82 -2.86 -13.76 -3.37
CA PRO A 82 -2.20 -12.93 -4.40
C PRO A 82 -0.73 -13.28 -4.64
N GLY A 83 0.01 -13.70 -3.61
CA GLY A 83 1.42 -14.10 -3.73
C GLY A 83 1.66 -15.44 -4.45
N VAL A 84 0.62 -16.21 -4.76
CA VAL A 84 0.73 -17.44 -5.55
C VAL A 84 0.56 -17.09 -7.02
N PRO A 85 1.52 -17.37 -7.92
CA PRO A 85 1.42 -17.02 -9.33
C PRO A 85 0.19 -17.64 -10.00
N TYR A 86 -0.56 -16.83 -10.76
CA TYR A 86 -1.83 -17.24 -11.38
C TYR A 86 -1.64 -18.29 -12.47
N LEU A 87 -0.51 -18.22 -13.21
CA LEU A 87 -0.24 -19.06 -14.36
C LEU A 87 0.53 -20.35 -14.02
N LEU A 88 0.60 -20.75 -12.76
CA LEU A 88 1.22 -22.02 -12.38
C LEU A 88 0.57 -23.19 -13.14
N PRO A 89 1.36 -24.13 -13.69
CA PRO A 89 0.84 -25.30 -14.44
C PRO A 89 -0.23 -26.08 -13.68
N GLU A 90 -0.04 -26.27 -12.37
CA GLU A 90 -0.95 -26.98 -11.48
C GLU A 90 -2.32 -26.29 -11.39
N LEU A 91 -2.34 -24.95 -11.31
CA LEU A 91 -3.57 -24.17 -11.29
C LEU A 91 -4.27 -24.19 -12.66
N GLN A 92 -3.51 -24.18 -13.76
CA GLN A 92 -4.08 -24.32 -15.08
C GLN A 92 -4.69 -25.72 -15.27
N LYS A 93 -4.02 -26.77 -14.79
CA LYS A 93 -4.53 -28.16 -14.79
C LYS A 93 -5.80 -28.26 -13.96
N ALA A 94 -5.82 -27.69 -12.76
CA ALA A 94 -7.02 -27.66 -11.92
C ALA A 94 -8.23 -27.04 -12.65
N ARG A 95 -8.04 -25.91 -13.34
CA ARG A 95 -9.09 -25.28 -14.15
C ARG A 95 -9.56 -26.18 -15.30
N ALA A 96 -8.61 -26.78 -16.02
CA ALA A 96 -8.95 -27.69 -17.11
C ALA A 96 -9.77 -28.89 -16.64
N ASN A 97 -9.58 -29.28 -15.38
CA ASN A 97 -10.34 -30.35 -14.71
C ASN A 97 -11.67 -29.86 -14.07
N GLY A 98 -12.06 -28.59 -14.28
CA GLY A 98 -13.33 -28.04 -13.80
C GLY A 98 -13.31 -27.44 -12.40
N VAL A 99 -12.15 -27.31 -11.76
CA VAL A 99 -12.04 -26.61 -10.47
C VAL A 99 -12.26 -25.11 -10.68
N ALA A 100 -13.14 -24.49 -9.92
CA ALA A 100 -13.37 -23.06 -9.94
C ALA A 100 -12.21 -22.34 -9.22
N VAL A 101 -11.21 -21.87 -9.97
CA VAL A 101 -10.06 -21.13 -9.43
C VAL A 101 -10.38 -19.65 -9.35
N THR A 102 -10.41 -19.10 -8.14
CA THR A 102 -10.78 -17.71 -7.83
C THR A 102 -9.85 -17.11 -6.76
N SER A 103 -10.18 -15.91 -6.31
CA SER A 103 -9.55 -15.23 -5.19
C SER A 103 -10.57 -14.49 -4.34
N GLU A 104 -10.16 -14.07 -3.15
CA GLU A 104 -10.99 -13.26 -2.25
C GLU A 104 -11.54 -12.02 -2.98
N MET A 105 -10.69 -11.31 -3.70
CA MET A 105 -11.06 -10.06 -4.38
C MET A 105 -11.96 -10.29 -5.60
N GLU A 106 -11.78 -11.37 -6.35
CA GLU A 106 -12.68 -11.71 -7.46
C GLU A 106 -14.10 -11.97 -6.96
N VAL A 107 -14.24 -12.77 -5.90
CA VAL A 107 -15.55 -13.06 -5.29
C VAL A 107 -16.15 -11.80 -4.66
N PHE A 108 -15.33 -10.95 -4.01
CA PHE A 108 -15.81 -9.68 -3.50
C PHE A 108 -16.42 -8.81 -4.61
N PHE A 109 -15.75 -8.67 -5.76
CA PHE A 109 -16.26 -7.90 -6.91
C PHE A 109 -17.54 -8.49 -7.51
N ASP A 110 -17.69 -9.82 -7.46
CA ASP A 110 -18.89 -10.51 -7.95
C ASP A 110 -20.11 -10.28 -7.05
N LEU A 111 -19.90 -10.14 -5.75
CA LEU A 111 -20.95 -10.05 -4.74
C LEU A 111 -21.24 -8.63 -4.24
N CYS A 112 -20.31 -7.67 -4.43
CA CYS A 112 -20.43 -6.34 -3.87
C CYS A 112 -21.62 -5.59 -4.47
N PRO A 113 -22.60 -5.18 -3.63
CA PRO A 113 -23.81 -4.51 -4.09
C PRO A 113 -23.62 -3.01 -4.31
N CYS A 114 -22.54 -2.41 -3.77
CA CYS A 114 -22.30 -0.98 -3.79
C CYS A 114 -21.34 -0.53 -4.89
N LYS A 115 -21.22 0.78 -5.09
CA LYS A 115 -20.28 1.39 -6.03
C LYS A 115 -18.84 1.13 -5.61
N ILE A 116 -18.02 0.58 -6.51
CA ILE A 116 -16.62 0.27 -6.27
C ILE A 116 -15.73 1.30 -6.96
N TYR A 117 -14.81 1.90 -6.21
CA TYR A 117 -13.65 2.67 -6.68
C TYR A 117 -12.41 1.80 -6.51
N ALA A 118 -11.68 1.51 -7.58
CA ALA A 118 -10.46 0.73 -7.47
C ALA A 118 -9.26 1.47 -8.05
N VAL A 119 -8.16 1.43 -7.31
CA VAL A 119 -6.92 2.10 -7.66
C VAL A 119 -5.81 1.08 -7.88
N THR A 120 -5.13 1.19 -9.02
CA THR A 120 -3.90 0.44 -9.31
C THR A 120 -2.83 1.39 -9.86
N GLY A 121 -1.63 0.87 -10.11
CA GLY A 121 -0.49 1.58 -10.66
C GLY A 121 0.83 1.00 -10.12
N SER A 122 1.93 1.54 -10.53
CA SER A 122 3.25 1.20 -9.95
C SER A 122 3.44 1.90 -8.61
N ASP A 123 3.25 3.20 -8.55
CA ASP A 123 3.39 4.05 -7.38
C ASP A 123 2.11 4.85 -7.09
N GLY A 124 2.01 5.44 -5.89
CA GLY A 124 0.90 6.32 -5.49
C GLY A 124 -0.42 5.62 -5.13
N LYS A 125 -0.56 4.31 -5.37
CA LYS A 125 -1.80 3.55 -5.11
C LYS A 125 -2.40 3.80 -3.73
N THR A 126 -1.61 3.54 -2.69
CA THR A 126 -2.08 3.61 -1.30
C THR A 126 -2.55 5.01 -0.92
N THR A 127 -1.78 6.03 -1.29
CA THR A 127 -2.13 7.42 -1.03
C THR A 127 -3.41 7.80 -1.78
N THR A 128 -3.49 7.52 -3.09
CA THR A 128 -4.69 7.82 -3.90
C THR A 128 -5.92 7.10 -3.36
N THR A 129 -5.80 5.81 -3.01
CA THR A 129 -6.90 5.02 -2.41
C THR A 129 -7.37 5.64 -1.10
N SER A 130 -6.43 6.03 -0.22
CA SER A 130 -6.77 6.63 1.07
C SER A 130 -7.41 8.01 0.91
N VAL A 131 -6.89 8.86 0.00
CA VAL A 131 -7.48 10.18 -0.28
C VAL A 131 -8.91 10.06 -0.84
N ILE A 132 -9.16 9.12 -1.77
CA ILE A 132 -10.51 8.81 -2.27
C ILE A 132 -11.43 8.40 -1.11
N ALA A 133 -10.96 7.49 -0.24
CA ALA A 133 -11.73 7.01 0.89
C ALA A 133 -12.08 8.14 1.86
N GLU A 134 -11.12 9.01 2.20
CA GLU A 134 -11.36 10.15 3.10
C GLU A 134 -12.29 11.19 2.48
N MET A 135 -12.17 11.49 1.18
CA MET A 135 -13.11 12.38 0.48
C MET A 135 -14.54 11.84 0.50
N LEU A 136 -14.73 10.54 0.27
CA LEU A 136 -16.04 9.90 0.30
C LEU A 136 -16.62 9.83 1.73
N LYS A 137 -15.79 9.53 2.75
CA LYS A 137 -16.20 9.60 4.17
C LYS A 137 -16.63 11.02 4.57
N ALA A 138 -15.82 12.02 4.22
CA ALA A 138 -16.13 13.42 4.49
C ALA A 138 -17.40 13.90 3.75
N ALA A 139 -17.77 13.28 2.63
CA ALA A 139 -19.04 13.47 1.93
C ALA A 139 -20.20 12.66 2.55
N GLY A 140 -20.02 12.03 3.72
CA GLY A 140 -21.05 11.30 4.46
C GLY A 140 -21.32 9.88 3.97
N LYS A 141 -20.42 9.26 3.19
CA LYS A 141 -20.56 7.86 2.75
C LYS A 141 -20.00 6.89 3.77
N THR A 142 -20.66 5.75 3.93
CA THR A 142 -20.06 4.57 4.57
C THR A 142 -19.05 3.94 3.61
N VAL A 143 -17.79 3.90 4.00
CA VAL A 143 -16.68 3.47 3.13
C VAL A 143 -16.09 2.16 3.61
N HIS A 144 -16.09 1.14 2.74
CA HIS A 144 -15.39 -0.13 2.93
C HIS A 144 -14.03 -0.05 2.22
N LEU A 145 -12.94 0.13 3.01
CA LEU A 145 -11.58 0.30 2.52
C LEU A 145 -10.79 -1.00 2.64
N GLY A 146 -10.21 -1.48 1.54
CA GLY A 146 -9.42 -2.73 1.58
C GLY A 146 -8.69 -3.08 0.29
N GLY A 147 -8.45 -4.38 0.10
CA GLY A 147 -7.71 -4.95 -1.04
C GLY A 147 -6.25 -5.23 -0.73
N ASN A 148 -5.32 -4.68 -1.48
CA ASN A 148 -3.87 -4.84 -1.22
C ASN A 148 -3.41 -4.11 0.06
N ILE A 149 -4.24 -3.25 0.61
CA ILE A 149 -4.06 -2.54 1.88
C ILE A 149 -5.21 -2.87 2.83
N GLY A 150 -5.03 -2.53 4.11
CA GLY A 150 -6.08 -2.71 5.11
C GLY A 150 -6.42 -4.18 5.36
N ARG A 151 -7.70 -4.48 5.35
CA ARG A 151 -8.28 -5.82 5.62
C ARG A 151 -8.92 -6.41 4.37
N PRO A 152 -9.06 -7.75 4.29
CA PRO A 152 -9.86 -8.39 3.24
C PRO A 152 -11.32 -7.97 3.37
N LEU A 153 -11.99 -7.76 2.23
CA LEU A 153 -13.35 -7.21 2.20
C LEU A 153 -14.43 -8.29 2.08
N LEU A 154 -14.12 -9.43 1.48
CA LEU A 154 -15.09 -10.52 1.33
C LEU A 154 -15.66 -11.05 2.67
N PRO A 155 -14.87 -11.13 3.76
CA PRO A 155 -15.41 -11.52 5.06
C PRO A 155 -16.56 -10.65 5.58
N GLU A 156 -16.58 -9.37 5.16
CA GLU A 156 -17.57 -8.38 5.60
C GLU A 156 -18.67 -8.11 4.55
N ILE A 157 -18.67 -8.85 3.44
CA ILE A 157 -19.55 -8.58 2.30
C ILE A 157 -21.04 -8.55 2.64
N ARG A 158 -21.45 -9.31 3.68
CA ARG A 158 -22.87 -9.35 4.13
C ARG A 158 -23.32 -8.06 4.83
N ASP A 159 -22.36 -7.26 5.31
CA ASP A 159 -22.64 -5.98 5.99
C ASP A 159 -22.61 -4.80 5.01
N VAL A 160 -22.15 -5.03 3.78
CA VAL A 160 -22.06 -4.02 2.71
C VAL A 160 -23.45 -3.77 2.12
N LYS A 161 -23.88 -2.51 2.13
CA LYS A 161 -25.18 -2.08 1.61
C LYS A 161 -25.06 -1.41 0.24
N PRO A 162 -26.12 -1.38 -0.58
CA PRO A 162 -26.10 -0.75 -1.90
C PRO A 162 -25.77 0.76 -1.88
N GLU A 163 -26.10 1.48 -0.81
CA GLU A 163 -25.84 2.90 -0.62
C GLU A 163 -24.42 3.21 -0.15
N ASP A 164 -23.68 2.21 0.33
CA ASP A 164 -22.28 2.32 0.73
C ASP A 164 -21.35 2.49 -0.49
N VAL A 165 -20.07 2.63 -0.23
CA VAL A 165 -19.05 2.62 -1.27
C VAL A 165 -17.87 1.73 -0.85
N ALA A 166 -17.30 0.99 -1.80
CA ALA A 166 -16.06 0.27 -1.59
C ALA A 166 -14.90 1.01 -2.28
N VAL A 167 -13.79 1.21 -1.56
CA VAL A 167 -12.57 1.81 -2.09
C VAL A 167 -11.44 0.80 -1.96
N VAL A 168 -10.89 0.36 -3.10
CA VAL A 168 -10.04 -0.84 -3.15
C VAL A 168 -8.71 -0.53 -3.80
N GLU A 169 -7.61 -0.84 -3.11
CA GLU A 169 -6.29 -0.89 -3.74
C GLU A 169 -6.06 -2.25 -4.40
N LEU A 170 -5.64 -2.27 -5.67
CA LEU A 170 -5.38 -3.52 -6.40
C LEU A 170 -3.94 -3.62 -6.89
N SER A 171 -3.29 -4.74 -6.56
CA SER A 171 -1.98 -5.13 -7.12
C SER A 171 -2.15 -5.78 -8.50
N SER A 172 -1.05 -5.88 -9.27
CA SER A 172 -1.04 -6.64 -10.53
C SER A 172 -1.30 -8.13 -10.31
N PHE A 173 -0.90 -8.67 -9.14
CA PHE A 173 -1.10 -10.06 -8.78
C PHE A 173 -2.56 -10.42 -8.48
N GLN A 174 -3.36 -9.44 -8.02
CA GLN A 174 -4.80 -9.59 -7.88
C GLN A 174 -5.48 -9.43 -9.24
N LEU A 175 -5.12 -8.38 -9.97
CA LEU A 175 -5.75 -8.03 -11.24
C LEU A 175 -5.54 -9.05 -12.36
N ILE A 176 -4.44 -9.81 -12.38
CA ILE A 176 -4.11 -10.73 -13.47
C ILE A 176 -5.22 -11.76 -13.75
N SER A 177 -5.94 -12.18 -12.73
CA SER A 177 -7.06 -13.13 -12.85
C SER A 177 -8.43 -12.48 -12.93
N MET A 178 -8.58 -11.22 -12.54
CA MET A 178 -9.89 -10.54 -12.47
C MET A 178 -10.54 -10.40 -13.85
N ARG A 179 -11.84 -10.62 -13.89
CA ARG A 179 -12.69 -10.50 -15.08
C ARG A 179 -13.90 -9.60 -14.84
N ARG A 180 -13.86 -8.84 -13.74
CA ARG A 180 -14.76 -7.73 -13.43
C ARG A 180 -13.94 -6.48 -13.12
N SER A 181 -14.40 -5.35 -13.60
CA SER A 181 -13.83 -4.04 -13.32
C SER A 181 -14.75 -3.24 -12.38
N PRO A 182 -14.21 -2.28 -11.60
CA PRO A 182 -14.98 -1.42 -10.73
C PRO A 182 -15.84 -0.42 -11.52
N ASN A 183 -16.76 0.26 -10.82
CA ASN A 183 -17.50 1.39 -11.39
C ASN A 183 -16.56 2.57 -11.72
N VAL A 184 -15.55 2.80 -10.87
CA VAL A 184 -14.51 3.82 -11.07
C VAL A 184 -13.14 3.15 -11.00
N ALA A 185 -12.42 3.14 -12.11
CA ALA A 185 -11.09 2.58 -12.25
C ALA A 185 -10.04 3.70 -12.30
N VAL A 186 -8.96 3.59 -11.52
CA VAL A 186 -7.86 4.55 -11.50
C VAL A 186 -6.55 3.84 -11.77
N ILE A 187 -5.77 4.33 -12.74
CA ILE A 187 -4.37 3.92 -12.92
C ILE A 187 -3.49 5.15 -12.67
N THR A 188 -2.72 5.14 -11.58
CA THR A 188 -1.90 6.28 -11.16
C THR A 188 -0.71 6.52 -12.08
N ASN A 189 0.06 5.46 -12.34
CA ASN A 189 1.20 5.43 -13.28
C ASN A 189 1.60 3.99 -13.58
N LEU A 190 2.38 3.80 -14.63
CA LEU A 190 2.97 2.53 -15.02
C LEU A 190 4.48 2.72 -15.26
N SER A 191 5.29 2.04 -14.46
CA SER A 191 6.75 2.01 -14.55
C SER A 191 7.26 0.60 -14.25
N PRO A 192 8.47 0.21 -14.67
CA PRO A 192 9.02 -1.11 -14.41
C PRO A 192 9.00 -1.45 -12.91
N ASN A 193 8.30 -2.53 -12.59
CA ASN A 193 8.17 -3.04 -11.21
C ASN A 193 7.76 -4.53 -11.25
N HIS A 194 8.19 -5.32 -10.25
CA HIS A 194 7.85 -6.75 -10.15
C HIS A 194 8.20 -7.59 -11.38
N LEU A 195 9.25 -7.22 -12.13
CA LEU A 195 9.74 -7.99 -13.29
C LEU A 195 10.52 -9.25 -12.88
N ASP A 196 10.73 -9.46 -11.61
CA ASP A 196 11.17 -10.71 -10.98
C ASP A 196 10.05 -11.78 -10.94
N VAL A 197 8.79 -11.37 -11.10
CA VAL A 197 7.61 -12.25 -11.05
C VAL A 197 6.84 -12.24 -12.38
N HIS A 198 6.59 -11.06 -12.97
CA HIS A 198 6.01 -10.95 -14.31
C HIS A 198 7.06 -11.24 -15.38
N LYS A 199 6.67 -11.94 -16.44
CA LYS A 199 7.59 -12.31 -17.54
C LYS A 199 8.25 -11.11 -18.21
N ASN A 200 7.52 -10.01 -18.32
CA ASN A 200 7.97 -8.75 -18.93
C ASN A 200 7.03 -7.61 -18.56
N MET A 201 7.34 -6.40 -19.06
CA MET A 201 6.53 -5.20 -18.84
C MET A 201 5.13 -5.31 -19.44
N ASP A 202 4.97 -6.00 -20.56
CA ASP A 202 3.65 -6.16 -21.21
C ASP A 202 2.71 -6.99 -20.36
N GLU A 203 3.18 -8.09 -19.76
CA GLU A 203 2.36 -8.88 -18.84
C GLU A 203 1.96 -8.06 -17.62
N TYR A 204 2.88 -7.26 -17.06
CA TYR A 204 2.61 -6.38 -15.94
C TYR A 204 1.55 -5.32 -16.27
N VAL A 205 1.68 -4.64 -17.41
CA VAL A 205 0.71 -3.65 -17.89
C VAL A 205 -0.64 -4.30 -18.17
N ASN A 206 -0.66 -5.43 -18.88
CA ASN A 206 -1.88 -6.15 -19.21
C ASN A 206 -2.61 -6.66 -17.97
N ALA A 207 -1.88 -7.14 -16.96
CA ALA A 207 -2.48 -7.50 -15.67
C ALA A 207 -3.20 -6.29 -15.04
N LYS A 208 -2.58 -5.10 -15.03
CA LYS A 208 -3.21 -3.90 -14.45
C LYS A 208 -4.37 -3.37 -15.28
N LYS A 209 -4.34 -3.51 -16.61
CA LYS A 209 -5.43 -3.12 -17.51
C LYS A 209 -6.75 -3.83 -17.20
N ASN A 210 -6.73 -5.01 -16.56
CA ASN A 210 -7.96 -5.67 -16.12
C ASN A 210 -8.81 -4.81 -15.17
N VAL A 211 -8.25 -3.76 -14.55
CA VAL A 211 -9.04 -2.81 -13.75
C VAL A 211 -10.06 -2.04 -14.60
N LEU A 212 -9.84 -1.89 -15.89
CA LEU A 212 -10.72 -1.12 -16.80
C LEU A 212 -11.34 -1.97 -17.93
N LEU A 213 -10.70 -3.07 -18.35
CA LEU A 213 -11.09 -3.83 -19.57
C LEU A 213 -12.52 -4.41 -19.51
N HIS A 214 -13.04 -4.64 -18.29
CA HIS A 214 -14.35 -5.26 -18.09
C HIS A 214 -15.41 -4.24 -17.61
N GLN A 215 -15.12 -2.93 -17.69
CA GLN A 215 -16.13 -1.88 -17.46
C GLN A 215 -17.18 -1.86 -18.56
N ASN A 216 -18.39 -1.48 -18.21
CA ASN A 216 -19.45 -1.15 -19.17
C ASN A 216 -19.42 0.33 -19.56
N ALA A 217 -20.36 0.78 -20.40
CA ALA A 217 -20.44 2.16 -20.88
C ALA A 217 -20.72 3.20 -19.76
N PHE A 218 -21.14 2.79 -18.58
CA PHE A 218 -21.37 3.67 -17.43
C PHE A 218 -20.16 3.74 -16.49
N GLY A 219 -19.10 2.97 -16.78
CA GLY A 219 -17.87 3.00 -16.00
C GLY A 219 -17.13 4.33 -16.18
N ARG A 220 -16.38 4.70 -15.14
CA ARG A 220 -15.44 5.83 -15.15
C ARG A 220 -14.03 5.30 -15.09
N THR A 221 -13.17 5.77 -15.97
CA THR A 221 -11.72 5.48 -15.94
C THR A 221 -10.94 6.78 -15.72
N VAL A 222 -9.94 6.74 -14.85
CA VAL A 222 -9.05 7.86 -14.53
C VAL A 222 -7.62 7.45 -14.85
N LEU A 223 -6.96 8.19 -15.74
CA LEU A 223 -5.65 7.87 -16.29
C LEU A 223 -4.69 9.06 -16.19
N ASN A 224 -3.41 8.78 -15.99
CA ASN A 224 -2.35 9.78 -15.94
C ASN A 224 -1.90 10.17 -17.37
N ALA A 225 -2.14 11.40 -17.79
CA ALA A 225 -1.68 11.92 -19.06
C ALA A 225 -0.17 12.12 -19.13
N ASP A 226 0.48 12.38 -17.97
CA ASP A 226 1.93 12.58 -17.89
C ASP A 226 2.74 11.29 -18.00
N ASN A 227 2.07 10.12 -18.01
CA ASN A 227 2.70 8.80 -18.13
C ASN A 227 2.22 8.11 -19.40
N ALA A 228 3.09 7.96 -20.39
CA ALA A 228 2.76 7.45 -21.73
C ALA A 228 2.09 6.07 -21.71
N LEU A 229 2.54 5.14 -20.84
CA LEU A 229 1.94 3.81 -20.73
C LEU A 229 0.52 3.87 -20.15
N THR A 230 0.29 4.76 -19.21
CA THR A 230 -1.06 4.95 -18.64
C THR A 230 -1.97 5.66 -19.64
N ALA A 231 -1.49 6.70 -20.30
CA ALA A 231 -2.25 7.42 -21.32
C ALA A 231 -2.68 6.51 -22.48
N ALA A 232 -1.82 5.59 -22.91
CA ALA A 232 -2.14 4.61 -23.96
C ALA A 232 -3.32 3.68 -23.57
N CYS A 233 -3.59 3.48 -22.27
CA CYS A 233 -4.74 2.68 -21.83
C CYS A 233 -6.10 3.33 -22.16
N ALA A 234 -6.13 4.61 -22.55
CA ALA A 234 -7.36 5.29 -22.98
C ALA A 234 -8.03 4.61 -24.18
N ALA A 235 -7.25 3.97 -25.06
CA ALA A 235 -7.76 3.22 -26.21
C ALA A 235 -8.62 1.99 -25.81
N ASP A 236 -8.46 1.49 -24.60
CA ASP A 236 -9.16 0.30 -24.10
C ASP A 236 -10.39 0.63 -23.23
N THR A 237 -10.67 1.90 -22.99
CA THR A 237 -11.81 2.35 -22.18
C THR A 237 -13.12 2.32 -22.96
N ARG A 238 -14.24 2.06 -22.24
CA ARG A 238 -15.58 1.98 -22.85
C ARG A 238 -16.55 3.07 -22.37
N GLY A 239 -16.32 3.58 -21.18
CA GLY A 239 -17.14 4.58 -20.52
C GLY A 239 -16.51 5.96 -20.52
N MET A 240 -16.80 6.72 -19.48
CA MET A 240 -16.23 8.05 -19.27
C MET A 240 -14.76 7.97 -18.91
N THR A 241 -13.90 8.66 -19.65
CA THR A 241 -12.47 8.69 -19.38
C THR A 241 -12.03 10.09 -19.01
N TYR A 242 -11.48 10.23 -17.80
CA TYR A 242 -10.81 11.43 -17.32
C TYR A 242 -9.31 11.23 -17.33
N MET A 243 -8.62 12.21 -17.95
CA MET A 243 -7.17 12.30 -17.91
C MET A 243 -6.79 13.29 -16.81
N PHE A 244 -5.86 12.94 -15.92
CA PHE A 244 -5.29 13.91 -15.01
C PHE A 244 -3.84 14.24 -15.37
N SER A 245 -3.41 15.46 -15.09
CA SER A 245 -2.06 15.92 -15.41
C SER A 245 -1.58 16.99 -14.42
N ARG A 246 -0.30 16.93 -14.09
CA ARG A 246 0.39 18.01 -13.36
C ARG A 246 1.09 18.99 -14.33
N ARG A 247 1.06 18.75 -15.62
CA ARG A 247 1.84 19.49 -16.63
C ARG A 247 1.00 20.29 -17.59
N GLU A 248 -0.20 19.81 -17.90
CA GLU A 248 -1.06 20.40 -18.92
C GLU A 248 -2.54 20.30 -18.56
N LYS A 249 -3.36 21.14 -19.21
CA LYS A 249 -4.80 21.11 -19.06
C LYS A 249 -5.38 19.83 -19.68
N THR A 250 -6.25 19.17 -18.94
CA THR A 250 -6.95 17.93 -19.36
C THR A 250 -8.46 18.04 -19.10
N ASN A 251 -9.19 16.99 -19.51
CA ASN A 251 -10.63 16.87 -19.23
C ASN A 251 -10.95 16.35 -17.82
N GLY A 252 -9.95 15.97 -17.03
CA GLY A 252 -10.05 15.61 -15.62
C GLY A 252 -9.41 16.69 -14.74
N ALA A 253 -8.84 16.28 -13.60
CA ALA A 253 -8.14 17.21 -12.71
C ALA A 253 -6.72 17.50 -13.24
N TRP A 254 -6.32 18.77 -13.18
CA TRP A 254 -5.00 19.18 -13.62
C TRP A 254 -4.47 20.35 -12.78
N CYS A 255 -3.14 20.51 -12.76
CA CYS A 255 -2.44 21.57 -12.05
C CYS A 255 -1.81 22.54 -13.03
N SER A 256 -2.08 23.83 -12.88
CA SER A 256 -1.47 24.90 -13.68
C SER A 256 -0.03 25.19 -13.22
N ALA A 257 0.73 25.93 -14.05
CA ALA A 257 2.11 26.28 -13.74
C ALA A 257 2.26 27.16 -12.50
N ASP A 258 1.22 27.93 -12.14
CA ASP A 258 1.13 28.75 -10.94
C ASP A 258 0.57 28.01 -9.71
N GLY A 259 0.44 26.68 -9.78
CA GLY A 259 0.07 25.83 -8.64
C GLY A 259 -1.44 25.74 -8.37
N LYS A 260 -2.30 26.18 -9.30
CA LYS A 260 -3.75 26.06 -9.14
C LYS A 260 -4.28 24.75 -9.69
N ILE A 261 -5.14 24.09 -8.94
CA ILE A 261 -5.77 22.83 -9.32
C ILE A 261 -7.18 23.09 -9.82
N TYR A 262 -7.46 22.51 -10.98
CA TYR A 262 -8.75 22.59 -11.68
C TYR A 262 -9.27 21.20 -11.99
N PHE A 263 -10.59 21.11 -12.25
CA PHE A 263 -11.19 20.01 -12.98
C PHE A 263 -11.83 20.58 -14.25
N GLY A 264 -11.30 20.22 -15.43
CA GLY A 264 -11.65 20.92 -16.66
C GLY A 264 -11.36 22.42 -16.55
N ASP A 265 -12.40 23.27 -16.55
CA ASP A 265 -12.31 24.72 -16.37
C ASP A 265 -12.66 25.19 -14.95
N GLU A 266 -13.12 24.29 -14.09
CA GLU A 266 -13.56 24.64 -12.74
C GLU A 266 -12.39 24.65 -11.75
N TYR A 267 -12.14 25.81 -11.14
CA TYR A 267 -11.13 25.97 -10.08
C TYR A 267 -11.55 25.22 -8.79
N ILE A 268 -10.62 24.45 -8.24
CA ILE A 268 -10.83 23.68 -7.01
C ILE A 268 -10.04 24.26 -5.85
N MET A 269 -8.70 24.31 -5.92
CA MET A 269 -7.84 24.69 -4.79
C MET A 269 -6.42 25.01 -5.28
N GLU A 270 -5.55 25.47 -4.37
CA GLU A 270 -4.10 25.58 -4.61
C GLU A 270 -3.40 24.25 -4.29
N GLU A 271 -2.28 23.94 -4.96
CA GLU A 271 -1.45 22.78 -4.61
C GLU A 271 -0.90 22.86 -3.17
N SER A 272 -0.69 24.09 -2.67
CA SER A 272 -0.27 24.39 -1.30
C SER A 272 -1.32 24.03 -0.23
N ASP A 273 -2.59 23.81 -0.61
CA ASP A 273 -3.63 23.32 0.28
C ASP A 273 -3.42 21.82 0.61
N ILE A 274 -2.61 21.11 -0.18
CA ILE A 274 -2.32 19.69 0.06
C ILE A 274 -1.28 19.57 1.17
N ARG A 275 -1.72 19.09 2.33
CA ARG A 275 -0.89 18.99 3.54
C ARG A 275 0.29 18.02 3.40
N ILE A 276 0.10 16.89 2.73
CA ILE A 276 1.16 15.90 2.52
C ILE A 276 2.16 16.37 1.47
N PRO A 277 3.48 16.37 1.78
CA PRO A 277 4.48 16.98 0.93
C PRO A 277 4.77 16.20 -0.35
N GLY A 278 5.27 16.90 -1.36
CA GLY A 278 5.85 16.32 -2.57
C GLY A 278 4.93 16.37 -3.79
N LYS A 279 5.54 16.64 -4.94
CA LYS A 279 4.86 16.78 -6.24
C LYS A 279 4.08 15.53 -6.66
N HIS A 280 4.57 14.34 -6.28
CA HIS A 280 3.84 13.08 -6.50
C HIS A 280 2.53 13.01 -5.72
N ASN A 281 2.41 13.71 -4.58
CA ASN A 281 1.15 13.78 -3.86
C ASN A 281 0.15 14.72 -4.54
N VAL A 282 0.62 15.75 -5.25
CA VAL A 282 -0.25 16.52 -6.15
C VAL A 282 -0.86 15.60 -7.20
N GLU A 283 -0.06 14.72 -7.85
CA GLU A 283 -0.54 13.73 -8.82
C GLU A 283 -1.57 12.76 -8.20
N ASN A 284 -1.31 12.28 -6.97
CA ASN A 284 -2.23 11.42 -6.24
C ASN A 284 -3.58 12.12 -5.96
N TYR A 285 -3.56 13.43 -5.63
CA TYR A 285 -4.77 14.23 -5.46
C TYR A 285 -5.50 14.48 -6.78
N LEU A 286 -4.80 14.76 -7.87
CA LEU A 286 -5.42 14.93 -9.19
C LEU A 286 -6.13 13.65 -9.63
N ALA A 287 -5.52 12.48 -9.39
CA ALA A 287 -6.14 11.18 -9.62
C ALA A 287 -7.40 10.98 -8.74
N ALA A 288 -7.29 11.29 -7.43
CA ALA A 288 -8.40 11.15 -6.50
C ALA A 288 -9.56 12.09 -6.82
N ILE A 289 -9.29 13.37 -7.12
CA ILE A 289 -10.28 14.36 -7.53
C ILE A 289 -11.03 13.87 -8.78
N SER A 290 -10.29 13.39 -9.79
CA SER A 290 -10.91 12.86 -11.01
C SER A 290 -11.79 11.63 -10.75
N ALA A 291 -11.39 10.80 -9.77
CA ALA A 291 -12.17 9.63 -9.39
C ALA A 291 -13.50 9.98 -8.71
N VAL A 292 -13.50 10.98 -7.82
CA VAL A 292 -14.68 11.33 -7.02
C VAL A 292 -15.51 12.49 -7.59
N TRP A 293 -15.12 13.05 -8.74
CA TRP A 293 -15.81 14.19 -9.34
C TRP A 293 -17.28 13.91 -9.59
N GLY A 294 -18.13 14.82 -9.13
CA GLY A 294 -19.59 14.66 -9.16
C GLY A 294 -20.18 13.80 -8.03
N ASP A 295 -19.34 13.04 -7.30
CA ASP A 295 -19.75 12.28 -6.12
C ASP A 295 -19.44 13.04 -4.80
N VAL A 296 -18.47 13.96 -4.85
CA VAL A 296 -17.99 14.76 -3.71
C VAL A 296 -17.92 16.24 -4.13
N SER A 297 -18.35 17.16 -3.27
CA SER A 297 -18.25 18.58 -3.55
C SER A 297 -16.82 19.10 -3.45
N LYS A 298 -16.51 20.20 -4.15
CA LYS A 298 -15.18 20.82 -4.11
C LYS A 298 -14.79 21.36 -2.72
N GLU A 299 -15.76 21.75 -1.91
CA GLU A 299 -15.55 22.20 -0.54
C GLU A 299 -15.01 21.04 0.32
N VAL A 300 -15.62 19.85 0.20
CA VAL A 300 -15.14 18.63 0.88
C VAL A 300 -13.76 18.23 0.37
N ILE A 301 -13.50 18.30 -0.94
CA ILE A 301 -12.18 18.03 -1.52
C ILE A 301 -11.11 18.94 -0.89
N ARG A 302 -11.38 20.27 -0.79
CA ARG A 302 -10.45 21.23 -0.15
C ARG A 302 -10.23 20.93 1.32
N THR A 303 -11.29 20.61 2.06
CA THR A 303 -11.19 20.26 3.48
C THR A 303 -10.27 19.06 3.68
N VAL A 304 -10.50 17.98 2.91
CA VAL A 304 -9.66 16.79 2.98
C VAL A 304 -8.22 17.09 2.58
N ALA A 305 -7.97 17.93 1.58
CA ALA A 305 -6.61 18.32 1.19
C ALA A 305 -5.84 18.97 2.35
N LYS A 306 -6.50 19.82 3.14
CA LYS A 306 -5.92 20.53 4.29
C LYS A 306 -5.79 19.67 5.55
N GLU A 307 -6.62 18.65 5.70
CA GLU A 307 -6.71 17.86 6.94
C GLU A 307 -6.07 16.48 6.85
N PHE A 308 -5.93 15.91 5.65
CA PHE A 308 -5.37 14.57 5.47
C PHE A 308 -3.88 14.55 5.81
N ASN A 309 -3.54 13.83 6.87
CA ASN A 309 -2.18 13.75 7.41
C ASN A 309 -1.30 12.70 6.71
N GLY A 310 -1.78 12.05 5.67
CA GLY A 310 -1.08 10.96 4.99
C GLY A 310 -1.58 9.58 5.43
N VAL A 311 -0.97 8.56 4.84
CA VAL A 311 -1.21 7.16 5.20
C VAL A 311 -0.38 6.84 6.43
N GLU A 312 -0.95 6.14 7.41
CA GLU A 312 -0.22 5.72 8.60
C GLU A 312 1.13 5.11 8.25
N HIS A 313 2.17 5.56 8.94
CA HIS A 313 3.57 5.14 8.77
C HIS A 313 4.18 5.42 7.40
N ARG A 314 3.50 6.14 6.50
CA ARG A 314 4.01 6.53 5.17
C ARG A 314 3.98 8.04 5.02
N MET A 315 5.09 8.70 5.29
CA MET A 315 5.15 10.18 5.31
C MET A 315 3.95 10.80 6.04
N GLU A 316 3.51 10.12 7.10
CA GLU A 316 2.42 10.54 7.96
C GLU A 316 2.83 11.80 8.73
N PHE A 317 2.10 12.89 8.53
CA PHE A 317 2.29 14.09 9.33
C PHE A 317 1.77 13.83 10.76
N VAL A 318 2.65 13.89 11.74
CA VAL A 318 2.30 13.64 13.15
C VAL A 318 1.86 14.93 13.83
N ARG A 319 2.70 15.96 13.78
CA ARG A 319 2.39 17.31 14.31
C ARG A 319 3.43 18.33 13.87
N GLU A 320 3.11 19.60 14.10
CA GLU A 320 4.07 20.69 14.15
C GLU A 320 4.23 21.15 15.60
N LEU A 321 5.45 21.34 16.04
CA LEU A 321 5.80 21.82 17.37
C LEU A 321 6.94 22.86 17.25
N ASP A 322 6.71 24.08 17.73
CA ASP A 322 7.67 25.20 17.66
C ASP A 322 8.23 25.43 16.26
N GLY A 323 7.39 25.35 15.23
CA GLY A 323 7.77 25.49 13.84
C GLY A 323 8.54 24.31 13.24
N VAL A 324 8.70 23.19 13.97
CA VAL A 324 9.30 21.94 13.48
C VAL A 324 8.22 20.97 13.08
N ARG A 325 8.26 20.45 11.86
CA ARG A 325 7.29 19.47 11.34
C ARG A 325 7.81 18.05 11.51
N TRP A 326 6.97 17.17 12.08
CA TRP A 326 7.31 15.79 12.40
C TRP A 326 6.57 14.81 11.51
N TYR A 327 7.33 13.93 10.83
CA TYR A 327 6.78 12.92 9.92
C TYR A 327 7.18 11.50 10.31
N ASN A 328 6.25 10.57 10.15
CA ASN A 328 6.44 9.14 10.38
C ASN A 328 6.46 8.41 9.02
N ASP A 329 7.64 7.93 8.61
CA ASP A 329 7.83 7.09 7.44
C ASP A 329 8.41 5.72 7.83
N SER A 330 7.89 5.15 8.92
CA SER A 330 8.34 3.86 9.46
C SER A 330 8.28 2.71 8.43
N ILE A 331 7.45 2.85 7.39
CA ILE A 331 7.35 1.88 6.29
C ILE A 331 8.56 1.91 5.33
N ALA A 332 9.41 2.93 5.39
CA ALA A 332 10.66 3.00 4.61
C ALA A 332 11.69 1.99 5.13
N THR A 333 11.43 0.71 4.89
CA THR A 333 12.18 -0.43 5.44
C THR A 333 13.33 -0.91 4.57
N SER A 334 13.81 -0.08 3.63
CA SER A 334 14.98 -0.35 2.80
C SER A 334 15.67 0.95 2.38
N PRO A 335 16.98 0.92 2.02
CA PRO A 335 17.70 2.08 1.54
C PRO A 335 17.02 2.78 0.37
N SER A 336 16.60 2.04 -0.65
CA SER A 336 15.93 2.58 -1.84
C SER A 336 14.62 3.32 -1.49
N ARG A 337 13.82 2.79 -0.56
CA ARG A 337 12.59 3.47 -0.12
C ARG A 337 12.88 4.76 0.64
N ALA A 338 13.91 4.80 1.47
CA ALA A 338 14.33 6.01 2.15
C ALA A 338 14.79 7.10 1.17
N MET A 339 15.58 6.72 0.15
CA MET A 339 16.10 7.64 -0.86
C MET A 339 14.98 8.20 -1.75
N ILE A 340 14.16 7.32 -2.33
CA ILE A 340 13.08 7.71 -3.27
C ILE A 340 11.89 8.32 -2.53
N GLY A 341 11.63 7.89 -1.30
CA GLY A 341 10.59 8.42 -0.42
C GLY A 341 11.03 9.70 0.28
N THR A 342 11.29 9.63 1.57
CA THR A 342 11.54 10.78 2.45
C THR A 342 12.62 11.73 1.93
N LEU A 343 13.80 11.20 1.55
CA LEU A 343 14.96 12.06 1.23
C LEU A 343 14.83 12.83 -0.10
N SER A 344 14.00 12.35 -1.02
CA SER A 344 13.74 13.05 -2.29
C SER A 344 12.72 14.19 -2.18
N LEU A 345 11.98 14.29 -1.05
CA LEU A 345 10.86 15.22 -0.91
C LEU A 345 11.30 16.66 -0.64
N TYR A 346 12.51 16.85 -0.15
CA TYR A 346 12.98 18.13 0.36
C TYR A 346 14.20 18.62 -0.39
N ASP A 347 14.20 19.90 -0.75
CA ASP A 347 15.36 20.57 -1.37
C ASP A 347 16.33 21.16 -0.31
N PHE A 348 16.03 20.91 0.97
CA PHE A 348 16.84 21.30 2.12
C PHE A 348 17.18 20.10 2.99
N LYS A 349 18.14 20.26 3.91
CA LYS A 349 18.56 19.19 4.81
C LYS A 349 17.58 19.01 5.98
N ILE A 350 17.24 17.76 6.27
CA ILE A 350 16.31 17.37 7.34
C ILE A 350 17.04 16.75 8.55
N VAL A 351 16.34 16.58 9.66
CA VAL A 351 16.74 15.70 10.77
C VAL A 351 16.12 14.32 10.52
N MET A 352 16.96 13.29 10.45
CA MET A 352 16.53 11.92 10.13
C MET A 352 16.78 10.99 11.31
N ILE A 353 15.77 10.22 11.69
CA ILE A 353 15.91 9.09 12.60
C ILE A 353 15.97 7.82 11.75
N ALA A 354 17.10 7.10 11.78
CA ALA A 354 17.33 5.90 10.99
C ALA A 354 17.78 4.73 11.87
N GLY A 355 17.58 3.49 11.40
CA GLY A 355 17.94 2.27 12.11
C GLY A 355 16.87 1.19 11.98
N GLY A 356 17.21 -0.01 12.40
CA GLY A 356 16.37 -1.18 12.26
C GLY A 356 17.20 -2.42 11.93
N ALA A 357 16.56 -3.55 11.65
CA ALA A 357 17.22 -4.82 11.39
C ALA A 357 17.93 -4.87 10.03
N ASP A 358 19.13 -5.42 10.03
CA ASP A 358 19.94 -5.64 8.83
C ASP A 358 19.30 -6.71 7.92
N LYS A 359 19.04 -6.33 6.67
CA LYS A 359 18.56 -7.22 5.58
C LYS A 359 19.69 -7.75 4.70
N LYS A 360 20.96 -7.49 5.06
CA LYS A 360 22.14 -7.82 4.25
C LYS A 360 22.10 -7.14 2.87
N VAL A 361 21.58 -5.92 2.80
CA VAL A 361 21.61 -5.07 1.60
C VAL A 361 22.67 -3.98 1.75
N PRO A 362 23.26 -3.47 0.64
CA PRO A 362 24.22 -2.38 0.69
C PRO A 362 23.57 -1.06 1.09
N PHE A 363 24.32 -0.19 1.81
CA PHE A 363 23.90 1.14 2.23
C PHE A 363 24.72 2.27 1.59
N ASP A 364 25.69 1.94 0.73
CA ASP A 364 26.68 2.90 0.18
C ASP A 364 26.01 4.10 -0.52
N GLU A 365 25.06 3.83 -1.41
CA GLU A 365 24.33 4.91 -2.09
C GLU A 365 23.47 5.75 -1.13
N LEU A 366 22.86 5.10 -0.12
CA LEU A 366 22.12 5.82 0.91
C LEU A 366 23.03 6.72 1.71
N GLY A 367 24.27 6.28 2.02
CA GLY A 367 25.27 7.09 2.73
C GLY A 367 25.55 8.40 2.02
N LYS A 368 25.75 8.38 0.69
CA LYS A 368 25.91 9.58 -0.13
C LYS A 368 24.70 10.52 -0.06
N VAL A 369 23.50 9.96 -0.22
CA VAL A 369 22.26 10.75 -0.18
C VAL A 369 22.03 11.37 1.21
N ILE A 370 22.35 10.63 2.29
CA ILE A 370 22.29 11.17 3.66
C ILE A 370 23.23 12.38 3.82
N CYS A 371 24.46 12.31 3.32
CA CYS A 371 25.40 13.45 3.38
C CYS A 371 24.85 14.72 2.70
N ASP A 372 24.10 14.56 1.62
CA ASP A 372 23.51 15.69 0.88
C ASP A 372 22.21 16.21 1.50
N LYS A 373 21.39 15.34 2.07
CA LYS A 373 19.99 15.63 2.43
C LYS A 373 19.72 15.69 3.94
N VAL A 374 20.68 15.31 4.78
CA VAL A 374 20.49 15.22 6.23
C VAL A 374 21.46 16.16 6.95
N LYS A 375 20.96 16.98 7.87
CA LYS A 375 21.81 17.82 8.76
C LYS A 375 22.17 17.09 10.04
N THR A 376 21.24 16.31 10.58
CA THR A 376 21.46 15.48 11.77
C THR A 376 20.86 14.08 11.52
N LEU A 377 21.68 13.07 11.70
CA LEU A 377 21.30 11.65 11.62
C LEU A 377 21.28 11.07 13.04
N VAL A 378 20.09 10.73 13.53
CA VAL A 378 19.93 9.99 14.78
C VAL A 378 19.84 8.51 14.48
N LEU A 379 20.85 7.75 14.87
CA LEU A 379 20.91 6.30 14.69
C LEU A 379 20.25 5.58 15.87
N LEU A 380 19.16 4.88 15.58
CA LEU A 380 18.37 4.13 16.56
C LEU A 380 18.78 2.65 16.53
N ALA A 381 19.35 2.16 17.62
CA ALA A 381 19.66 0.76 17.83
C ALA A 381 19.70 0.44 19.34
N PRO A 382 19.37 -0.79 19.78
CA PRO A 382 19.53 -1.16 21.17
C PRO A 382 21.02 -1.19 21.54
N GLU A 383 21.35 -0.88 22.79
CA GLU A 383 22.75 -0.92 23.29
C GLU A 383 23.42 -2.28 23.08
N LYS A 384 22.65 -3.34 23.20
CA LYS A 384 23.05 -4.72 22.87
C LYS A 384 21.95 -5.38 22.05
N PRO A 385 22.29 -6.30 21.11
CA PRO A 385 21.29 -7.07 20.40
C PRO A 385 20.32 -7.76 21.37
N LEU A 386 19.03 -7.61 21.10
CA LEU A 386 17.97 -8.18 21.92
C LEU A 386 17.77 -9.66 21.57
N GLU A 387 17.56 -10.50 22.57
CA GLU A 387 17.28 -11.92 22.36
C GLU A 387 15.98 -12.12 21.59
N GLY A 388 15.97 -12.96 20.55
CA GLY A 388 14.85 -13.18 19.66
C GLY A 388 14.66 -12.12 18.58
N PHE A 389 15.53 -11.09 18.53
CA PHE A 389 15.49 -10.03 17.51
C PHE A 389 16.67 -10.14 16.53
N LYS A 390 16.56 -9.49 15.36
CA LYS A 390 17.60 -9.48 14.34
C LYS A 390 18.70 -8.47 14.66
N THR A 391 19.88 -8.66 14.05
CA THR A 391 21.02 -7.74 14.19
C THR A 391 20.67 -6.33 13.69
N PRO A 392 20.99 -5.26 14.46
CA PRO A 392 20.78 -3.89 14.02
C PRO A 392 21.63 -3.48 12.82
N ALA A 393 21.07 -2.62 11.95
CA ALA A 393 21.76 -2.07 10.77
C ALA A 393 22.43 -0.71 11.05
N ALA A 394 22.22 -0.09 12.21
CA ALA A 394 22.68 1.28 12.52
C ALA A 394 24.18 1.48 12.27
N GLY A 395 25.04 0.54 12.70
CA GLY A 395 26.48 0.60 12.45
C GLY A 395 26.86 0.51 10.96
N LYS A 396 26.08 -0.20 10.15
CA LYS A 396 26.30 -0.26 8.69
C LYS A 396 25.88 1.05 8.02
N ILE A 397 24.79 1.66 8.48
CA ILE A 397 24.34 2.97 7.99
C ILE A 397 25.39 4.01 8.33
N GLU A 398 25.93 4.05 9.55
CA GLU A 398 27.00 4.96 9.95
C GLU A 398 28.27 4.76 9.11
N ALA A 399 28.71 3.50 8.93
CA ALA A 399 29.88 3.20 8.12
C ALA A 399 29.72 3.68 6.67
N ALA A 400 28.51 3.49 6.07
CA ALA A 400 28.20 3.98 4.72
C ALA A 400 28.21 5.51 4.63
N VAL A 401 27.72 6.21 5.65
CA VAL A 401 27.76 7.69 5.70
C VAL A 401 29.19 8.20 5.84
N ARG A 402 29.98 7.65 6.78
CA ARG A 402 31.37 8.07 7.00
C ARG A 402 32.29 7.71 5.85
N GLY A 403 31.98 6.62 5.12
CA GLY A 403 32.72 6.16 3.94
C GLY A 403 32.32 6.86 2.63
N ALA A 404 31.28 7.69 2.63
CA ALA A 404 30.81 8.37 1.44
C ALA A 404 31.83 9.45 0.99
N GLU A 405 32.08 9.55 -0.32
CA GLU A 405 33.02 10.53 -0.90
C GLU A 405 32.66 11.99 -0.64
N ASN A 406 31.38 12.27 -0.41
CA ASN A 406 30.85 13.59 -0.07
C ASN A 406 30.67 13.82 1.44
N TYR A 407 31.09 12.88 2.29
CA TYR A 407 31.09 13.08 3.74
C TYR A 407 32.09 14.14 4.16
N LYS A 408 31.65 15.05 5.00
CA LYS A 408 32.49 16.05 5.67
C LYS A 408 32.40 15.80 7.17
N ASP A 409 33.52 15.87 7.86
CA ASP A 409 33.53 15.65 9.31
C ASP A 409 32.54 16.56 10.03
N GLY A 410 31.65 15.94 10.85
CA GLY A 410 30.55 16.66 11.53
C GLY A 410 29.34 17.01 10.66
N ALA A 411 29.29 16.61 9.37
CA ALA A 411 28.15 16.89 8.48
C ALA A 411 27.79 15.70 7.58
N PRO A 412 26.69 14.93 7.90
CA PRO A 412 25.73 15.19 8.97
C PRO A 412 26.32 15.00 10.39
N VAL A 413 25.73 15.68 11.37
CA VAL A 413 25.95 15.34 12.79
C VAL A 413 25.35 13.96 13.03
N ILE A 414 26.11 13.03 13.58
CA ILE A 414 25.67 11.66 13.88
C ILE A 414 25.48 11.52 15.39
N LEU A 415 24.26 11.14 15.79
CA LEU A 415 23.87 10.91 17.17
C LEU A 415 23.37 9.48 17.33
N HIS A 416 23.48 8.90 18.53
CA HIS A 416 23.06 7.55 18.84
C HIS A 416 21.96 7.54 19.90
N ALA A 417 20.93 6.75 19.69
CA ALA A 417 19.83 6.53 20.60
C ALA A 417 19.57 5.04 20.81
N ASN A 418 19.32 4.64 22.06
CA ASN A 418 19.10 3.25 22.41
C ASN A 418 17.61 2.86 22.46
N ASN A 419 16.73 3.85 22.38
CA ASN A 419 15.26 3.69 22.34
C ASN A 419 14.61 4.86 21.60
N MET A 420 13.31 4.72 21.28
CA MET A 420 12.59 5.72 20.50
C MET A 420 12.45 7.06 21.23
N LYS A 421 12.26 7.04 22.54
CA LYS A 421 12.12 8.26 23.36
C LYS A 421 13.38 9.12 23.27
N ASP A 422 14.56 8.49 23.40
CA ASP A 422 15.84 9.20 23.27
C ASP A 422 16.07 9.67 21.83
N ALA A 423 15.68 8.89 20.83
CA ALA A 423 15.80 9.29 19.42
C ALA A 423 14.97 10.54 19.12
N VAL A 424 13.73 10.59 19.60
CA VAL A 424 12.83 11.74 19.45
C VAL A 424 13.37 12.96 20.21
N ARG A 425 13.88 12.77 21.43
CA ARG A 425 14.51 13.86 22.22
C ARG A 425 15.73 14.44 21.51
N LEU A 426 16.67 13.62 21.05
CA LEU A 426 17.86 14.06 20.34
C LEU A 426 17.52 14.77 19.01
N ALA A 427 16.53 14.27 18.30
CA ALA A 427 16.04 14.91 17.10
C ALA A 427 15.42 16.29 17.41
N ARG A 428 14.65 16.42 18.50
CA ARG A 428 14.07 17.69 18.96
C ARG A 428 15.16 18.72 19.32
N GLU A 429 16.19 18.29 20.06
CA GLU A 429 17.31 19.15 20.47
C GLU A 429 18.16 19.63 19.28
N SER A 430 18.14 18.89 18.15
CA SER A 430 18.87 19.19 16.92
C SER A 430 18.07 20.01 15.91
N ALA A 431 16.76 20.15 16.12
CA ALA A 431 15.86 20.80 15.18
C ALA A 431 15.61 22.27 15.53
N GLU A 432 15.52 23.11 14.51
CA GLU A 432 15.21 24.54 14.59
C GLU A 432 13.87 24.84 13.88
N PRO A 433 13.21 25.97 14.20
CA PRO A 433 11.99 26.39 13.49
C PRO A 433 12.20 26.40 11.96
N GLY A 434 11.28 25.76 11.24
CA GLY A 434 11.37 25.56 9.79
C GLY A 434 11.87 24.17 9.38
N ASP A 435 12.47 23.42 10.30
CA ASP A 435 12.98 22.08 10.01
C ASP A 435 11.89 21.03 9.85
N VAL A 436 12.32 19.93 9.24
CA VAL A 436 11.58 18.68 9.19
C VAL A 436 12.35 17.61 9.95
N VAL A 437 11.66 16.92 10.85
CA VAL A 437 12.13 15.68 11.49
C VAL A 437 11.34 14.52 10.92
N SER A 438 12.05 13.50 10.44
CA SER A 438 11.39 12.28 9.91
C SER A 438 11.96 11.00 10.52
N LEU A 439 11.06 10.14 11.01
CA LEU A 439 11.39 8.73 11.19
C LEU A 439 11.45 8.09 9.80
N CYS A 440 12.65 7.90 9.28
CA CYS A 440 12.93 7.26 7.99
C CYS A 440 13.99 6.16 8.19
N PRO A 441 13.59 4.97 8.62
CA PRO A 441 14.50 3.98 9.19
C PRO A 441 15.51 3.39 8.20
N ALA A 442 15.19 3.32 6.91
CA ALA A 442 15.96 2.64 5.87
C ALA A 442 16.18 1.13 6.10
N ALA A 443 15.63 0.56 7.19
CA ALA A 443 15.73 -0.82 7.59
C ALA A 443 14.44 -1.31 8.28
N THR A 444 14.26 -2.63 8.42
CA THR A 444 13.07 -3.18 9.09
C THR A 444 13.09 -2.97 10.60
N GLY A 445 11.92 -3.03 11.25
CA GLY A 445 11.83 -2.85 12.72
C GLY A 445 12.24 -4.07 13.56
N PHE A 446 12.64 -5.19 12.95
CA PHE A 446 12.82 -6.48 13.64
C PHE A 446 14.09 -6.60 14.50
N ASP A 447 14.79 -5.51 14.79
CA ASP A 447 15.87 -5.40 15.76
C ASP A 447 15.40 -5.00 17.16
N MET A 448 14.26 -4.29 17.26
CA MET A 448 13.68 -3.79 18.50
C MET A 448 12.16 -3.91 18.55
N TYR A 449 11.48 -4.10 17.42
CA TYR A 449 10.02 -4.06 17.31
C TYR A 449 9.48 -5.27 16.55
N LYS A 450 8.24 -5.66 16.83
CA LYS A 450 7.56 -6.76 16.13
C LYS A 450 7.22 -6.45 14.66
N SER A 451 7.11 -5.16 14.31
CA SER A 451 6.81 -4.70 12.95
C SER A 451 7.16 -3.23 12.76
N PHE A 452 7.15 -2.77 11.50
CA PHE A 452 7.28 -1.34 11.18
C PHE A 452 6.10 -0.52 11.74
N ALA A 453 4.91 -1.11 11.84
CA ALA A 453 3.73 -0.43 12.38
C ALA A 453 3.91 -0.14 13.87
N VAL A 454 4.30 -1.14 14.68
CA VAL A 454 4.59 -0.95 16.11
C VAL A 454 5.67 0.12 16.32
N ARG A 455 6.75 0.12 15.50
CA ARG A 455 7.78 1.16 15.56
C ARG A 455 7.20 2.54 15.27
N GLY A 456 6.36 2.66 14.25
CA GLY A 456 5.73 3.91 13.86
C GLY A 456 4.72 4.43 14.89
N ASP A 457 3.96 3.53 15.54
CA ASP A 457 3.04 3.90 16.62
C ASP A 457 3.79 4.49 17.81
N ILE A 458 4.84 3.81 18.28
CA ILE A 458 5.69 4.29 19.38
C ILE A 458 6.31 5.65 19.04
N TYR A 459 6.82 5.83 17.80
CA TYR A 459 7.32 7.14 17.38
C TYR A 459 6.26 8.23 17.45
N ARG A 460 5.04 7.96 16.95
CA ARG A 460 3.91 8.89 16.97
C ARG A 460 3.55 9.30 18.40
N GLU A 461 3.53 8.34 19.34
CA GLU A 461 3.26 8.59 20.74
C GLU A 461 4.35 9.47 21.38
N GLU A 462 5.62 9.16 21.18
CA GLU A 462 6.74 9.95 21.72
C GLU A 462 6.75 11.39 21.15
N VAL A 463 6.49 11.54 19.85
CA VAL A 463 6.39 12.87 19.24
C VAL A 463 5.21 13.67 19.81
N LYS A 464 4.04 13.03 20.00
CA LYS A 464 2.87 13.70 20.61
C LYS A 464 3.09 14.08 22.06
N ALA A 465 3.93 13.35 22.78
CA ALA A 465 4.28 13.61 24.18
C ALA A 465 5.29 14.76 24.37
N LEU A 466 5.97 15.25 23.32
CA LEU A 466 6.85 16.41 23.39
C LEU A 466 6.07 17.65 23.86
N LYS A 467 6.72 18.45 24.73
CA LYS A 467 6.18 19.70 25.28
C LYS A 467 6.82 20.90 24.61
#